data_0ccea05ae41ab0b8ae39a6d5c8bc8d7e
#
_entry.id   0ccea05ae41ab0b8ae39a6d5c8bc8d7e
#
_cell.length_a   1.000
_cell.length_b   1.000
_cell.length_c   1.000
_cell.angle_alpha   90.00
_cell.angle_beta   90.00
_cell.angle_gamma   90.00
#
_symmetry.space_group_name_H-M   'P 1'
#
loop_
_entity.id
_entity.type
_entity.pdbx_description
1 polymer ?
#
loop_
_entity_poly.entity_id
_entity_poly.type
_entity_poly.pdbx_seq_one_letter_code
_entity_poly.pdbx_strand_id
1 'polypeptide(L)'
;MGEKINLALIGAGHWGKHLARVFFELGILKIICDSSEDILKIQSAKYPEIETSLSFDDTLSATHINAIAIATPAEQHYSLAKQSLLAGKHVFVEKPLSMAVMEGEELVQIAKQKGKVLFVGHVLQYHPAIQTIKNLLQDGQLGKLQYIYSNRLNLGKIRREENILWSFAPHDISVILSLVGEDPIEVTATGTNILHPEIADTTTTNIKFPSGVGAH
;
A
#
# COMPACT_ATOMS: atom_id res chain seq x y z
N MET A 1 -24.12 -9.29 12.63
CA MET A 1 -23.60 -9.71 11.31
C MET A 1 -22.92 -8.50 10.70
N GLY A 2 -21.62 -8.60 10.34
CA GLY A 2 -20.93 -7.50 9.66
C GLY A 2 -21.53 -7.23 8.28
N GLU A 3 -21.42 -6.00 7.80
CA GLU A 3 -21.86 -5.62 6.45
C GLU A 3 -21.12 -6.45 5.41
N LYS A 4 -21.83 -7.00 4.42
CA LYS A 4 -21.23 -7.78 3.34
C LYS A 4 -20.40 -6.83 2.46
N ILE A 5 -19.12 -7.14 2.30
CA ILE A 5 -18.22 -6.36 1.45
C ILE A 5 -18.50 -6.66 -0.03
N ASN A 6 -18.78 -5.61 -0.78
CA ASN A 6 -18.81 -5.59 -2.24
C ASN A 6 -17.75 -4.60 -2.71
N LEU A 7 -16.70 -5.10 -3.32
CA LEU A 7 -15.49 -4.33 -3.62
C LEU A 7 -15.34 -4.09 -5.11
N ALA A 8 -14.96 -2.86 -5.48
CA ALA A 8 -14.44 -2.55 -6.80
C ALA A 8 -12.93 -2.33 -6.76
N LEU A 9 -12.21 -2.91 -7.70
CA LEU A 9 -10.77 -2.73 -7.87
C LEU A 9 -10.51 -1.67 -8.95
N ILE A 10 -9.72 -0.66 -8.61
CA ILE A 10 -9.27 0.39 -9.51
C ILE A 10 -7.80 0.16 -9.85
N GLY A 11 -7.51 -0.10 -11.12
CA GLY A 11 -6.20 -0.51 -11.62
C GLY A 11 -5.99 -2.02 -11.52
N ALA A 12 -5.97 -2.70 -12.67
CA ALA A 12 -5.75 -4.14 -12.80
C ALA A 12 -4.46 -4.49 -13.55
N GLY A 13 -3.49 -3.58 -13.50
CA GLY A 13 -2.17 -3.72 -14.11
C GLY A 13 -1.28 -4.76 -13.42
N HIS A 14 0.04 -4.48 -13.35
CA HIS A 14 1.03 -5.45 -12.88
C HIS A 14 0.74 -6.01 -11.48
N TRP A 15 0.38 -5.17 -10.51
CA TRP A 15 0.05 -5.60 -9.14
C TRP A 15 -1.46 -5.87 -8.97
N GLY A 16 -2.31 -5.01 -9.55
CA GLY A 16 -3.77 -5.11 -9.41
C GLY A 16 -4.33 -6.46 -9.84
N LYS A 17 -3.75 -7.12 -10.85
CA LYS A 17 -4.15 -8.48 -11.25
C LYS A 17 -4.01 -9.53 -10.13
N HIS A 18 -3.08 -9.33 -9.19
CA HIS A 18 -2.92 -10.21 -8.02
C HIS A 18 -3.99 -9.92 -6.97
N LEU A 19 -4.31 -8.63 -6.76
CA LEU A 19 -5.43 -8.23 -5.90
C LEU A 19 -6.76 -8.69 -6.46
N ALA A 20 -6.98 -8.58 -7.79
CA ALA A 20 -8.18 -9.11 -8.44
C ALA A 20 -8.38 -10.59 -8.11
N ARG A 21 -7.32 -11.41 -8.22
CA ARG A 21 -7.39 -12.84 -7.89
C ARG A 21 -7.80 -13.06 -6.43
N VAL A 22 -7.14 -12.38 -5.49
CA VAL A 22 -7.41 -12.56 -4.06
C VAL A 22 -8.83 -12.12 -3.71
N PHE A 23 -9.28 -10.96 -4.19
CA PHE A 23 -10.63 -10.46 -3.91
C PHE A 23 -11.72 -11.29 -4.61
N PHE A 24 -11.40 -11.88 -5.74
CA PHE A 24 -12.28 -12.85 -6.42
C PHE A 24 -12.42 -14.14 -5.60
N GLU A 25 -11.29 -14.74 -5.17
CA GLU A 25 -11.27 -15.94 -4.31
C GLU A 25 -12.02 -15.72 -2.98
N LEU A 26 -11.98 -14.49 -2.44
CA LEU A 26 -12.76 -14.10 -1.26
C LEU A 26 -14.26 -13.86 -1.55
N GLY A 27 -14.69 -13.88 -2.81
CA GLY A 27 -16.08 -13.65 -3.22
C GLY A 27 -16.59 -12.22 -3.07
N ILE A 28 -15.67 -11.26 -2.85
CA ILE A 28 -16.01 -9.84 -2.59
C ILE A 28 -15.84 -8.94 -3.81
N LEU A 29 -15.07 -9.34 -4.82
CA LEU A 29 -14.87 -8.56 -6.05
C LEU A 29 -16.16 -8.49 -6.87
N LYS A 30 -16.55 -7.28 -7.28
CA LYS A 30 -17.75 -7.04 -8.09
C LYS A 30 -17.45 -6.29 -9.39
N ILE A 31 -16.53 -5.31 -9.32
CA ILE A 31 -16.16 -4.49 -10.47
C ILE A 31 -14.63 -4.46 -10.58
N ILE A 32 -14.11 -4.49 -11.80
CA ILE A 32 -12.72 -4.14 -12.14
C ILE A 32 -12.77 -2.91 -13.02
N CYS A 33 -12.14 -1.84 -12.57
CA CYS A 33 -12.01 -0.58 -13.32
C CYS A 33 -10.55 -0.36 -13.71
N ASP A 34 -10.32 -0.11 -14.98
CA ASP A 34 -8.98 0.24 -15.51
C ASP A 34 -9.16 1.18 -16.71
N SER A 35 -8.20 2.07 -16.96
CA SER A 35 -8.21 2.97 -18.12
C SER A 35 -7.87 2.26 -19.45
N SER A 36 -7.34 1.05 -19.39
CA SER A 36 -6.94 0.24 -20.54
C SER A 36 -8.01 -0.80 -20.88
N GLU A 37 -8.62 -0.65 -22.07
CA GLU A 37 -9.53 -1.66 -22.61
C GLU A 37 -8.88 -3.06 -22.72
N ASP A 38 -7.59 -3.13 -23.07
CA ASP A 38 -6.88 -4.39 -23.24
C ASP A 38 -6.71 -5.12 -21.90
N ILE A 39 -6.42 -4.38 -20.82
CA ILE A 39 -6.40 -4.95 -19.47
C ILE A 39 -7.79 -5.46 -19.10
N LEU A 40 -8.84 -4.69 -19.35
CA LEU A 40 -10.21 -5.09 -19.05
C LEU A 40 -10.64 -6.32 -19.85
N LYS A 41 -10.29 -6.44 -21.12
CA LYS A 41 -10.53 -7.65 -21.94
C LYS A 41 -9.90 -8.90 -21.33
N ILE A 42 -8.64 -8.78 -20.87
CA ILE A 42 -7.93 -9.89 -20.20
C ILE A 42 -8.64 -10.28 -18.89
N GLN A 43 -9.04 -9.29 -18.08
CA GLN A 43 -9.69 -9.55 -16.80
C GLN A 43 -11.11 -10.11 -16.99
N SER A 44 -11.89 -9.62 -17.95
CA SER A 44 -13.23 -10.12 -18.28
C SER A 44 -13.19 -11.56 -18.77
N ALA A 45 -12.20 -11.92 -19.59
CA ALA A 45 -12.01 -13.31 -20.01
C ALA A 45 -11.68 -14.26 -18.84
N LYS A 46 -10.97 -13.74 -17.83
CA LYS A 46 -10.57 -14.51 -16.64
C LYS A 46 -11.66 -14.58 -15.57
N TYR A 47 -12.47 -13.56 -15.44
CA TYR A 47 -13.54 -13.43 -14.44
C TYR A 47 -14.84 -12.99 -15.11
N PRO A 48 -15.53 -13.90 -15.86
CA PRO A 48 -16.69 -13.54 -16.68
C PRO A 48 -17.88 -12.96 -15.91
N GLU A 49 -17.99 -13.27 -14.61
CA GLU A 49 -19.06 -12.79 -13.73
C GLU A 49 -18.77 -11.44 -13.08
N ILE A 50 -17.56 -10.88 -13.29
CA ILE A 50 -17.16 -9.59 -12.70
C ILE A 50 -17.39 -8.48 -13.72
N GLU A 51 -18.09 -7.43 -13.30
CA GLU A 51 -18.31 -6.25 -14.12
C GLU A 51 -16.98 -5.54 -14.44
N THR A 52 -16.86 -4.95 -15.62
CA THR A 52 -15.70 -4.15 -16.00
C THR A 52 -16.11 -2.73 -16.36
N SER A 53 -15.29 -1.74 -16.02
CA SER A 53 -15.55 -0.33 -16.27
C SER A 53 -14.28 0.40 -16.69
N LEU A 54 -14.40 1.32 -17.65
CA LEU A 54 -13.36 2.29 -18.02
C LEU A 54 -13.44 3.57 -17.18
N SER A 55 -14.54 3.78 -16.45
CA SER A 55 -14.86 5.00 -15.72
C SER A 55 -14.78 4.77 -14.21
N PHE A 56 -13.89 5.51 -13.55
CA PHE A 56 -13.84 5.56 -12.09
C PHE A 56 -15.12 6.16 -11.50
N ASP A 57 -15.65 7.23 -12.09
CA ASP A 57 -16.83 7.92 -11.59
C ASP A 57 -18.08 7.03 -11.63
N ASP A 58 -18.25 6.25 -12.69
CA ASP A 58 -19.35 5.28 -12.78
C ASP A 58 -19.19 4.18 -11.72
N THR A 59 -17.95 3.69 -11.54
CA THR A 59 -17.64 2.69 -10.53
C THR A 59 -17.88 3.23 -9.10
N LEU A 60 -17.49 4.48 -8.85
CA LEU A 60 -17.68 5.14 -7.55
C LEU A 60 -19.15 5.34 -7.22
N SER A 61 -19.97 5.66 -8.25
CA SER A 61 -21.40 5.91 -8.13
C SER A 61 -22.23 4.63 -7.98
N ALA A 62 -21.65 3.46 -8.22
CA ALA A 62 -22.35 2.19 -8.09
C ALA A 62 -22.83 1.95 -6.65
N THR A 63 -24.14 1.91 -6.45
CA THR A 63 -24.75 1.84 -5.10
C THR A 63 -24.52 0.52 -4.38
N HIS A 64 -24.33 -0.56 -5.13
CA HIS A 64 -24.06 -1.88 -4.58
C HIS A 64 -22.60 -2.08 -4.13
N ILE A 65 -21.69 -1.14 -4.47
CA ILE A 65 -20.29 -1.14 -4.04
C ILE A 65 -20.16 -0.37 -2.72
N ASN A 66 -19.52 -0.96 -1.73
CA ASN A 66 -19.24 -0.31 -0.43
C ASN A 66 -17.75 -0.23 -0.09
N ALA A 67 -16.89 -0.83 -0.91
CA ALA A 67 -15.44 -0.77 -0.76
C ALA A 67 -14.73 -0.57 -2.11
N ILE A 68 -13.67 0.24 -2.11
CA ILE A 68 -12.79 0.51 -3.25
C ILE A 68 -11.38 0.04 -2.91
N ALA A 69 -10.77 -0.75 -3.79
CA ALA A 69 -9.35 -1.08 -3.74
C ALA A 69 -8.61 -0.33 -4.84
N ILE A 70 -7.52 0.35 -4.51
CA ILE A 70 -6.75 1.18 -5.43
C ILE A 70 -5.36 0.57 -5.63
N ALA A 71 -5.03 0.23 -6.88
CA ALA A 71 -3.75 -0.33 -7.30
C ALA A 71 -3.24 0.34 -8.59
N THR A 72 -3.49 1.62 -8.70
CA THR A 72 -3.03 2.53 -9.76
C THR A 72 -1.58 3.00 -9.50
N PRO A 73 -0.95 3.82 -10.36
CA PRO A 73 0.25 4.55 -10.03
C PRO A 73 0.10 5.43 -8.77
N ALA A 74 1.19 5.58 -8.01
CA ALA A 74 1.19 6.22 -6.69
C ALA A 74 0.65 7.66 -6.68
N GLU A 75 0.88 8.41 -7.77
CA GLU A 75 0.42 9.79 -7.91
C GLU A 75 -1.11 9.92 -7.87
N GLN A 76 -1.82 8.85 -8.19
CA GLN A 76 -3.29 8.83 -8.23
C GLN A 76 -3.91 8.40 -6.88
N HIS A 77 -3.13 7.79 -5.98
CA HIS A 77 -3.63 7.18 -4.76
C HIS A 77 -4.43 8.17 -3.91
N TYR A 78 -3.85 9.34 -3.62
CA TYR A 78 -4.51 10.36 -2.81
C TYR A 78 -5.87 10.79 -3.39
N SER A 79 -5.89 11.17 -4.66
CA SER A 79 -7.09 11.70 -5.30
C SER A 79 -8.21 10.66 -5.35
N LEU A 80 -7.91 9.42 -5.73
CA LEU A 80 -8.89 8.33 -5.79
C LEU A 80 -9.37 7.90 -4.40
N ALA A 81 -8.46 7.81 -3.41
CA ALA A 81 -8.81 7.48 -2.04
C ALA A 81 -9.71 8.55 -1.41
N LYS A 82 -9.38 9.84 -1.61
CA LYS A 82 -10.17 10.96 -1.11
C LYS A 82 -11.59 10.94 -1.66
N GLN A 83 -11.75 10.80 -2.97
CA GLN A 83 -13.06 10.72 -3.60
C GLN A 83 -13.86 9.52 -3.09
N SER A 84 -13.21 8.36 -2.95
CA SER A 84 -13.85 7.14 -2.45
C SER A 84 -14.33 7.30 -1.01
N LEU A 85 -13.51 7.86 -0.11
CA LEU A 85 -13.89 8.11 1.27
C LEU A 85 -15.03 9.13 1.38
N LEU A 86 -14.97 10.22 0.59
CA LEU A 86 -16.02 11.24 0.57
C LEU A 86 -17.34 10.68 0.07
N ALA A 87 -17.32 9.75 -0.90
CA ALA A 87 -18.47 9.00 -1.37
C ALA A 87 -18.96 7.92 -0.38
N GLY A 88 -18.36 7.83 0.80
CA GLY A 88 -18.78 6.90 1.86
C GLY A 88 -18.38 5.45 1.61
N LYS A 89 -17.35 5.18 0.82
CA LYS A 89 -16.80 3.84 0.60
C LYS A 89 -15.65 3.56 1.58
N HIS A 90 -15.47 2.29 1.96
CA HIS A 90 -14.24 1.83 2.58
C HIS A 90 -13.13 1.80 1.53
N VAL A 91 -11.88 2.07 1.92
CA VAL A 91 -10.76 2.16 0.99
C VAL A 91 -9.62 1.23 1.43
N PHE A 92 -9.23 0.36 0.51
CA PHE A 92 -7.93 -0.28 0.48
C PHE A 92 -7.08 0.45 -0.57
N VAL A 93 -5.87 0.87 -0.21
CA VAL A 93 -4.95 1.51 -1.16
C VAL A 93 -3.59 0.85 -1.09
N GLU A 94 -2.98 0.59 -2.24
CA GLU A 94 -1.62 0.12 -2.29
C GLU A 94 -0.64 1.17 -1.75
N LYS A 95 0.53 0.69 -1.34
CA LYS A 95 1.60 1.59 -0.88
C LYS A 95 2.23 2.35 -2.07
N PRO A 96 2.69 3.59 -1.85
CA PRO A 96 2.48 4.42 -0.67
C PRO A 96 1.05 4.94 -0.59
N LEU A 97 0.57 5.29 0.61
CA LEU A 97 -0.77 5.88 0.80
C LEU A 97 -0.96 7.15 -0.03
N SER A 98 0.07 8.00 -0.06
CA SER A 98 0.13 9.27 -0.78
C SER A 98 1.59 9.65 -1.00
N MET A 99 1.85 10.67 -1.79
CA MET A 99 3.20 11.19 -2.03
C MET A 99 3.58 12.35 -1.08
N ALA A 100 2.64 12.83 -0.28
CA ALA A 100 2.87 13.88 0.72
C ALA A 100 2.25 13.54 2.07
N VAL A 101 2.91 13.92 3.16
CA VAL A 101 2.46 13.65 4.53
C VAL A 101 1.08 14.26 4.78
N MET A 102 0.88 15.52 4.41
CA MET A 102 -0.39 16.23 4.59
C MET A 102 -1.57 15.55 3.88
N GLU A 103 -1.34 14.96 2.70
CA GLU A 103 -2.34 14.19 1.98
C GLU A 103 -2.76 12.93 2.75
N GLY A 104 -1.77 12.21 3.31
CA GLY A 104 -2.02 11.04 4.14
C GLY A 104 -2.80 11.38 5.42
N GLU A 105 -2.44 12.48 6.08
CA GLU A 105 -3.15 13.00 7.26
C GLU A 105 -4.60 13.38 6.92
N GLU A 106 -4.82 14.06 5.81
CA GLU A 106 -6.16 14.41 5.35
C GLU A 106 -7.02 13.16 5.10
N LEU A 107 -6.48 12.15 4.41
CA LEU A 107 -7.19 10.88 4.19
C LEU A 107 -7.60 10.21 5.50
N VAL A 108 -6.72 10.19 6.49
CA VAL A 108 -7.01 9.64 7.83
C VAL A 108 -8.14 10.42 8.51
N GLN A 109 -8.13 11.76 8.42
CA GLN A 109 -9.19 12.60 8.98
C GLN A 109 -10.54 12.36 8.28
N ILE A 110 -10.56 12.31 6.94
CA ILE A 110 -11.79 12.01 6.19
C ILE A 110 -12.34 10.64 6.56
N ALA A 111 -11.48 9.61 6.62
CA ALA A 111 -11.90 8.26 7.00
C ALA A 111 -12.55 8.23 8.38
N LYS A 112 -11.95 8.91 9.38
CA LYS A 112 -12.52 9.06 10.73
C LYS A 112 -13.88 9.78 10.71
N GLN A 113 -13.98 10.92 10.03
CA GLN A 113 -15.22 11.71 9.94
C GLN A 113 -16.35 10.94 9.26
N LYS A 114 -16.03 10.15 8.23
CA LYS A 114 -17.00 9.34 7.49
C LYS A 114 -17.30 7.98 8.16
N GLY A 115 -16.57 7.60 9.21
CA GLY A 115 -16.69 6.28 9.84
C GLY A 115 -16.32 5.14 8.89
N LYS A 116 -15.34 5.35 8.01
CA LYS A 116 -14.90 4.39 7.01
C LYS A 116 -13.50 3.86 7.31
N VAL A 117 -13.25 2.65 6.88
CA VAL A 117 -11.92 2.03 6.95
C VAL A 117 -11.06 2.61 5.84
N LEU A 118 -9.86 3.06 6.20
CA LEU A 118 -8.76 3.33 5.29
C LEU A 118 -7.65 2.32 5.61
N PHE A 119 -7.33 1.46 4.68
CA PHE A 119 -6.35 0.40 4.83
C PHE A 119 -5.26 0.52 3.77
N VAL A 120 -3.99 0.47 4.20
CA VAL A 120 -2.84 0.55 3.29
C VAL A 120 -2.24 -0.84 3.07
N GLY A 121 -1.91 -1.17 1.83
CA GLY A 121 -1.39 -2.46 1.39
C GLY A 121 0.04 -2.78 1.85
N HIS A 122 0.35 -2.63 3.14
CA HIS A 122 1.63 -3.03 3.73
C HIS A 122 1.70 -4.55 3.92
N VAL A 123 1.77 -5.28 2.80
CA VAL A 123 1.64 -6.76 2.77
C VAL A 123 2.65 -7.49 3.66
N LEU A 124 3.85 -6.93 3.88
CA LEU A 124 4.86 -7.56 4.72
C LEU A 124 4.43 -7.64 6.20
N GLN A 125 3.53 -6.76 6.65
CA GLN A 125 2.96 -6.85 8.01
C GLN A 125 2.25 -8.18 8.26
N TYR A 126 1.76 -8.83 7.21
CA TYR A 126 1.03 -10.09 7.27
C TYR A 126 1.89 -11.30 6.87
N HIS A 127 3.18 -11.07 6.56
CA HIS A 127 4.08 -12.17 6.19
C HIS A 127 4.34 -13.07 7.39
N PRO A 128 4.20 -14.40 7.28
CA PRO A 128 4.34 -15.33 8.42
C PRO A 128 5.65 -15.17 9.19
N ALA A 129 6.78 -14.98 8.48
CA ALA A 129 8.07 -14.77 9.14
C ALA A 129 8.11 -13.48 9.97
N ILE A 130 7.51 -12.37 9.49
CA ILE A 130 7.44 -11.10 10.23
C ILE A 130 6.54 -11.26 11.46
N GLN A 131 5.39 -11.92 11.31
CA GLN A 131 4.52 -12.23 12.44
C GLN A 131 5.22 -13.11 13.48
N THR A 132 5.99 -14.12 13.03
CA THR A 132 6.78 -14.96 13.94
C THR A 132 7.83 -14.15 14.71
N ILE A 133 8.61 -13.29 14.02
CA ILE A 133 9.60 -12.42 14.69
C ILE A 133 8.92 -11.52 15.71
N LYS A 134 7.77 -10.92 15.34
CA LYS A 134 7.01 -10.07 16.25
C LYS A 134 6.58 -10.81 17.52
N ASN A 135 6.04 -12.00 17.37
CA ASN A 135 5.63 -12.83 18.51
C ASN A 135 6.84 -13.21 19.40
N LEU A 136 7.97 -13.64 18.80
CA LEU A 136 9.18 -13.98 19.54
C LEU A 136 9.75 -12.79 20.34
N LEU A 137 9.66 -11.57 19.80
CA LEU A 137 10.04 -10.34 20.51
C LEU A 137 9.07 -10.06 21.66
N GLN A 138 7.75 -10.15 21.42
CA GLN A 138 6.73 -9.92 22.44
C GLN A 138 6.81 -10.92 23.60
N ASP A 139 7.11 -12.19 23.29
CA ASP A 139 7.29 -13.26 24.28
C ASP A 139 8.65 -13.20 24.99
N GLY A 140 9.51 -12.23 24.67
CA GLY A 140 10.84 -12.06 25.25
C GLY A 140 11.87 -13.11 24.84
N GLN A 141 11.55 -14.02 23.91
CA GLN A 141 12.42 -15.11 23.49
C GLN A 141 13.70 -14.62 22.78
N LEU A 142 13.66 -13.46 22.13
CA LEU A 142 14.81 -12.83 21.49
C LEU A 142 15.50 -11.79 22.39
N GLY A 143 15.00 -11.60 23.64
CA GLY A 143 15.48 -10.55 24.52
C GLY A 143 15.12 -9.16 24.04
N LYS A 144 15.86 -8.15 24.50
CA LYS A 144 15.63 -6.74 24.12
C LYS A 144 16.12 -6.48 22.70
N LEU A 145 15.25 -5.95 21.86
CA LEU A 145 15.62 -5.48 20.52
C LEU A 145 16.66 -4.35 20.64
N GLN A 146 17.79 -4.48 19.98
CA GLN A 146 18.91 -3.53 20.01
C GLN A 146 19.07 -2.80 18.68
N TYR A 147 18.94 -3.54 17.57
CA TYR A 147 19.22 -3.01 16.24
C TYR A 147 18.47 -3.80 15.16
N ILE A 148 18.03 -3.12 14.10
CA ILE A 148 17.47 -3.73 12.90
C ILE A 148 18.31 -3.34 11.70
N TYR A 149 18.72 -4.35 10.94
CA TYR A 149 19.42 -4.17 9.68
C TYR A 149 18.57 -4.78 8.55
N SER A 150 18.15 -3.94 7.59
CA SER A 150 17.37 -4.38 6.44
C SER A 150 18.04 -3.94 5.14
N ASN A 151 18.29 -4.90 4.26
CA ASN A 151 18.82 -4.65 2.93
C ASN A 151 17.84 -5.12 1.87
N ARG A 152 17.57 -4.23 0.93
CA ARG A 152 16.78 -4.54 -0.24
C ARG A 152 17.60 -4.25 -1.49
N LEU A 153 18.24 -5.30 -1.99
CA LEU A 153 19.19 -5.23 -3.10
C LEU A 153 18.59 -5.95 -4.32
N ASN A 154 18.28 -5.20 -5.36
CA ASN A 154 17.76 -5.75 -6.60
C ASN A 154 18.04 -4.77 -7.74
N LEU A 155 18.66 -5.24 -8.84
CA LEU A 155 18.83 -4.43 -10.04
C LEU A 155 17.46 -4.01 -10.60
N GLY A 156 16.47 -4.90 -10.59
CA GLY A 156 15.08 -4.61 -10.90
C GLY A 156 14.83 -3.77 -12.16
N LYS A 157 13.70 -3.06 -12.15
CA LYS A 157 13.33 -2.08 -13.17
C LYS A 157 13.87 -0.70 -12.80
N ILE A 158 14.61 -0.06 -13.70
CA ILE A 158 15.07 1.33 -13.52
C ILE A 158 13.84 2.24 -13.44
N ARG A 159 13.73 2.96 -12.34
CA ARG A 159 12.62 3.89 -12.09
C ARG A 159 12.86 5.22 -12.80
N ARG A 160 11.76 5.87 -13.19
CA ARG A 160 11.78 7.18 -13.85
C ARG A 160 10.82 8.17 -13.18
N GLU A 161 9.87 7.67 -12.40
CA GLU A 161 8.80 8.43 -11.76
C GLU A 161 9.09 8.70 -10.28
N GLU A 162 9.81 7.79 -9.62
CA GLU A 162 10.09 7.84 -8.18
C GLU A 162 11.50 7.33 -7.86
N ASN A 163 12.12 7.81 -6.79
CA ASN A 163 13.39 7.28 -6.32
C ASN A 163 13.24 5.92 -5.65
N ILE A 164 14.35 5.23 -5.45
CA ILE A 164 14.36 3.87 -4.91
C ILE A 164 13.83 3.81 -3.47
N LEU A 165 13.95 4.90 -2.70
CA LEU A 165 13.42 4.99 -1.34
C LEU A 165 11.89 4.84 -1.35
N TRP A 166 11.17 5.64 -2.16
CA TRP A 166 9.71 5.54 -2.29
C TRP A 166 9.26 4.18 -2.85
N SER A 167 10.06 3.61 -3.75
CA SER A 167 9.71 2.34 -4.38
C SER A 167 9.76 1.15 -3.41
N PHE A 168 10.78 1.09 -2.55
CA PHE A 168 11.06 -0.10 -1.74
C PHE A 168 10.96 0.13 -0.22
N ALA A 169 11.47 1.25 0.29
CA ALA A 169 11.58 1.47 1.72
C ALA A 169 10.24 1.47 2.50
N PRO A 170 9.06 1.82 1.94
CA PRO A 170 7.81 1.72 2.69
C PRO A 170 7.54 0.35 3.27
N HIS A 171 7.97 -0.72 2.61
CA HIS A 171 7.84 -2.07 3.13
C HIS A 171 8.73 -2.30 4.36
N ASP A 172 10.00 -1.91 4.27
CA ASP A 172 10.98 -2.13 5.33
C ASP A 172 10.70 -1.20 6.52
N ILE A 173 10.39 0.06 6.26
CA ILE A 173 10.01 1.04 7.29
C ILE A 173 8.78 0.56 8.05
N SER A 174 7.75 0.08 7.36
CA SER A 174 6.54 -0.42 8.02
C SER A 174 6.85 -1.59 8.97
N VAL A 175 7.74 -2.50 8.57
CA VAL A 175 8.18 -3.63 9.41
C VAL A 175 8.98 -3.13 10.60
N ILE A 176 9.95 -2.24 10.38
CA ILE A 176 10.78 -1.66 11.44
C ILE A 176 9.90 -0.99 12.50
N LEU A 177 8.99 -0.10 12.10
CA LEU A 177 8.07 0.57 13.02
C LEU A 177 7.21 -0.42 13.80
N SER A 178 6.73 -1.48 13.15
CA SER A 178 5.91 -2.50 13.79
C SER A 178 6.69 -3.36 14.80
N LEU A 179 7.97 -3.64 14.56
CA LEU A 179 8.80 -4.42 15.45
C LEU A 179 9.31 -3.61 16.65
N VAL A 180 9.64 -2.32 16.42
CA VAL A 180 10.09 -1.42 17.48
C VAL A 180 8.92 -0.94 18.35
N GLY A 181 7.78 -0.64 17.75
CA GLY A 181 6.56 -0.18 18.45
C GLY A 181 6.63 1.26 18.98
N GLU A 182 7.56 2.06 18.45
CA GLU A 182 7.79 3.47 18.82
C GLU A 182 7.87 4.34 17.58
N ASP A 183 7.58 5.63 17.73
CA ASP A 183 7.85 6.63 16.71
C ASP A 183 9.32 7.02 16.71
N PRO A 184 9.96 7.22 15.55
CA PRO A 184 11.36 7.61 15.47
C PRO A 184 11.58 9.04 15.95
N ILE A 185 12.76 9.29 16.55
CA ILE A 185 13.20 10.63 16.98
C ILE A 185 14.20 11.28 16.01
N GLU A 186 14.82 10.48 15.17
CA GLU A 186 15.79 10.96 14.17
C GLU A 186 15.77 10.06 12.94
N VAL A 187 15.78 10.67 11.78
CA VAL A 187 15.94 9.97 10.48
C VAL A 187 16.98 10.71 9.66
N THR A 188 17.95 9.96 9.15
CA THR A 188 18.92 10.47 8.15
C THR A 188 18.90 9.57 6.93
N ALA A 189 18.96 10.16 5.75
CA ALA A 189 19.03 9.42 4.50
C ALA A 189 20.04 10.06 3.54
N THR A 190 20.76 9.21 2.83
CA THR A 190 21.63 9.60 1.73
C THR A 190 21.26 8.82 0.49
N GLY A 191 21.39 9.44 -0.67
CA GLY A 191 21.10 8.81 -1.95
C GLY A 191 22.20 9.09 -2.97
N THR A 192 22.37 8.20 -3.95
CA THR A 192 23.31 8.35 -5.05
C THR A 192 22.58 8.07 -6.36
N ASN A 193 22.87 8.91 -7.35
CA ASN A 193 22.33 8.85 -8.70
C ASN A 193 23.39 8.21 -9.60
N ILE A 194 23.28 6.91 -9.86
CA ILE A 194 24.27 6.14 -10.68
C ILE A 194 23.74 5.95 -12.09
N LEU A 195 22.48 5.54 -12.22
CA LEU A 195 21.84 5.18 -13.47
C LEU A 195 20.98 6.30 -14.05
N HIS A 196 20.41 7.16 -13.20
CA HIS A 196 19.56 8.27 -13.61
C HIS A 196 20.10 9.59 -13.02
N PRO A 197 20.23 10.67 -13.81
CA PRO A 197 20.90 11.90 -13.35
C PRO A 197 20.16 12.63 -12.21
N GLU A 198 18.85 12.45 -12.09
CA GLU A 198 18.01 13.21 -11.16
C GLU A 198 17.31 12.33 -10.10
N ILE A 199 17.32 11.00 -10.28
CA ILE A 199 16.60 10.07 -9.40
C ILE A 199 17.59 9.16 -8.69
N ALA A 200 17.60 9.19 -7.36
CA ALA A 200 18.45 8.30 -6.58
C ALA A 200 18.04 6.83 -6.79
N ASP A 201 18.98 6.04 -7.28
CA ASP A 201 18.81 4.60 -7.52
C ASP A 201 19.51 3.74 -6.47
N THR A 202 20.27 4.36 -5.55
CA THR A 202 20.74 3.76 -4.31
C THR A 202 20.46 4.70 -3.15
N THR A 203 20.06 4.15 -1.99
CA THR A 203 19.82 4.94 -0.78
C THR A 203 20.27 4.18 0.45
N THR A 204 20.71 4.91 1.47
CA THR A 204 20.96 4.42 2.82
C THR A 204 20.17 5.29 3.80
N THR A 205 19.39 4.66 4.66
CA THR A 205 18.55 5.34 5.64
C THR A 205 18.86 4.81 7.03
N ASN A 206 19.09 5.72 7.99
CA ASN A 206 19.25 5.40 9.40
C ASN A 206 18.09 6.02 10.19
N ILE A 207 17.57 5.26 11.14
CA ILE A 207 16.43 5.63 11.97
C ILE A 207 16.83 5.39 13.44
N LYS A 208 16.57 6.35 14.32
CA LYS A 208 16.77 6.22 15.77
C LYS A 208 15.46 6.33 16.51
N PHE A 209 15.33 5.53 17.59
CA PHE A 209 14.16 5.48 18.43
C PHE A 209 14.45 5.89 19.87
N PRO A 210 13.43 6.36 20.65
CA PRO A 210 13.61 6.80 22.05
C PRO A 210 14.20 5.72 22.96
N SER A 211 13.87 4.44 22.72
CA SER A 211 14.42 3.28 23.46
C SER A 211 15.91 3.05 23.27
N GLY A 212 16.55 3.78 22.33
CA GLY A 212 17.93 3.57 21.91
C GLY A 212 18.11 2.53 20.80
N VAL A 213 17.01 1.92 20.31
CA VAL A 213 17.06 1.05 19.14
C VAL A 213 17.45 1.86 17.91
N GLY A 214 18.39 1.33 17.13
CA GLY A 214 18.73 1.84 15.82
C GLY A 214 18.19 0.95 14.70
N ALA A 215 17.90 1.54 13.54
CA ALA A 215 17.58 0.78 12.33
C ALA A 215 18.30 1.37 11.11
N HIS A 216 18.68 0.47 10.20
CA HIS A 216 19.37 0.83 8.97
C HIS A 216 18.71 0.12 7.80
#